data_684cbd0ac2c30fc89d896344bd32ca0c
#
_entry.id   684cbd0ac2c30fc89d896344bd32ca0c
#
_cell.length_a   1.000
_cell.length_b   1.000
_cell.length_c   1.000
_cell.angle_alpha   90.00
_cell.angle_beta   90.00
_cell.angle_gamma   90.00
#
_symmetry.space_group_name_H-M   'P 1'
#
loop_
_entity.id
_entity.type
_entity.pdbx_description
1 polymer ?
#
loop_
_entity_poly.entity_id
_entity_poly.type
_entity_poly.pdbx_seq_one_letter_code
_entity_poly.pdbx_strand_id
1 'polypeptide(L)'
;MGLFSKKWRIVTIAGFPIEVNLTFLILLGLVFLVQGGLVGILLTLLVFASILVHELGHAVVARRLGVRIAGIELQFFGGVAKMVTPPRSARDEIVIAIAGPAVSLGIALVAIFVDVWVRFPLLSYLGYTNLVLGVFNLLPALPLDGGRVFRAWRAQRIGVLAATNQAVKLSKYIAIGLGVLGLIFGQFFVAALAVMIYLMARAELNSAWALHYNDTPAERINVDILDPTGRVIYDPHGDAGDAADEERFNQVRRVIFRQRRW
;
A
#
# COMPACT_ATOMS: atom_id res chain seq x y z
N MET A 1 3.72 19.26 -13.73
CA MET A 1 4.21 18.74 -12.44
C MET A 1 3.47 19.49 -11.34
N GLY A 2 2.58 18.82 -10.64
CA GLY A 2 1.66 19.48 -9.70
C GLY A 2 2.35 19.91 -8.42
N LEU A 3 1.84 20.96 -7.79
CA LEU A 3 2.30 21.52 -6.51
C LEU A 3 2.41 20.45 -5.40
N PHE A 4 1.56 19.41 -5.46
CA PHE A 4 1.53 18.28 -4.52
C PHE A 4 2.68 17.27 -4.68
N SER A 5 3.50 17.34 -5.74
CA SER A 5 4.65 16.46 -5.95
C SER A 5 5.95 17.00 -5.34
N LYS A 6 5.92 18.20 -4.75
CA LYS A 6 7.12 18.83 -4.18
C LYS A 6 7.49 18.12 -2.86
N LYS A 7 8.74 17.66 -2.78
CA LYS A 7 9.29 16.87 -1.66
C LYS A 7 10.50 17.56 -1.11
N TRP A 8 10.66 17.49 0.21
CA TRP A 8 11.82 18.00 0.92
C TRP A 8 12.45 16.90 1.73
N ARG A 9 13.73 16.68 1.51
CA ARG A 9 14.52 15.79 2.35
C ARG A 9 14.88 16.51 3.65
N ILE A 10 14.47 15.92 4.79
CA ILE A 10 14.71 16.50 6.11
C ILE A 10 15.97 15.92 6.73
N VAL A 11 16.11 14.59 6.73
CA VAL A 11 17.16 13.88 7.45
C VAL A 11 17.45 12.55 6.78
N THR A 12 18.57 11.92 7.13
CA THR A 12 18.86 10.52 6.76
C THR A 12 18.98 9.70 8.03
N ILE A 13 18.13 8.67 8.17
CA ILE A 13 18.11 7.78 9.34
C ILE A 13 18.45 6.37 8.87
N ALA A 14 19.39 5.72 9.52
CA ALA A 14 19.88 4.38 9.17
C ALA A 14 20.31 4.22 7.70
N GLY A 15 20.74 5.33 7.04
CA GLY A 15 21.10 5.35 5.62
C GLY A 15 19.92 5.52 4.65
N PHE A 16 18.68 5.70 5.15
CA PHE A 16 17.51 6.01 4.34
C PHE A 16 17.21 7.51 4.38
N PRO A 17 17.10 8.19 3.24
CA PRO A 17 16.64 9.58 3.19
C PRO A 17 15.14 9.62 3.58
N ILE A 18 14.83 10.50 4.53
CA ILE A 18 13.46 10.78 4.96
C ILE A 18 13.00 12.04 4.26
N GLU A 19 11.93 11.91 3.51
CA GLU A 19 11.32 12.99 2.72
C GLU A 19 9.94 13.31 3.28
N VAL A 20 9.57 14.57 3.22
CA VAL A 20 8.24 15.07 3.58
C VAL A 20 7.66 15.74 2.35
N ASN A 21 6.40 15.49 2.08
CA ASN A 21 5.71 16.19 1.00
C ASN A 21 4.79 17.32 1.53
N LEU A 22 4.28 18.14 0.63
CA LEU A 22 3.42 19.27 0.96
C LEU A 22 2.15 18.83 1.71
N THR A 23 1.61 17.63 1.41
CA THR A 23 0.37 17.15 2.05
C THR A 23 0.55 16.88 3.54
N PHE A 24 1.75 16.50 3.98
CA PHE A 24 2.09 16.38 5.40
C PHE A 24 2.11 17.74 6.10
N LEU A 25 2.68 18.78 5.46
CA LEU A 25 2.69 20.13 6.03
C LEU A 25 1.27 20.71 6.11
N ILE A 26 0.42 20.43 5.13
CA ILE A 26 -1.00 20.80 5.16
C ILE A 26 -1.71 20.11 6.35
N LEU A 27 -1.42 18.81 6.59
CA LEU A 27 -1.94 18.10 7.75
C LEU A 27 -1.55 18.78 9.07
N LEU A 28 -0.28 19.14 9.25
CA LEU A 28 0.18 19.82 10.45
C LEU A 28 -0.50 21.18 10.64
N GLY A 29 -0.69 21.95 9.56
CA GLY A 29 -1.42 23.21 9.58
C GLY A 29 -2.88 23.03 9.96
N LEU A 30 -3.56 22.01 9.42
CA LEU A 30 -4.93 21.67 9.75
C LEU A 30 -5.09 21.25 11.22
N VAL A 31 -4.19 20.40 11.72
CA VAL A 31 -4.16 19.97 13.13
C VAL A 31 -3.96 21.16 14.06
N PHE A 32 -3.07 22.09 13.72
CA PHE A 32 -2.86 23.32 14.50
C PHE A 32 -4.16 24.13 14.64
N LEU A 33 -4.91 24.27 13.56
CA LEU A 33 -6.13 25.07 13.53
C LEU A 33 -7.32 24.37 14.24
N VAL A 34 -7.41 23.04 14.14
CA VAL A 34 -8.61 22.30 14.56
C VAL A 34 -8.45 21.62 15.91
N GLN A 35 -7.26 21.09 16.25
CA GLN A 35 -7.06 20.19 17.38
C GLN A 35 -6.25 20.76 18.56
N GLY A 36 -6.12 22.07 18.69
CA GLY A 36 -5.55 22.66 19.91
C GLY A 36 -4.08 23.09 19.83
N GLY A 37 -3.71 23.69 18.71
CA GLY A 37 -2.43 24.41 18.60
C GLY A 37 -1.21 23.50 18.72
N LEU A 38 -0.23 23.89 19.54
CA LEU A 38 1.05 23.20 19.67
C LEU A 38 0.93 21.77 20.21
N VAL A 39 -0.02 21.51 21.13
CA VAL A 39 -0.21 20.17 21.69
C VAL A 39 -0.68 19.19 20.62
N GLY A 40 -1.63 19.59 19.79
CA GLY A 40 -2.10 18.79 18.66
C GLY A 40 -0.97 18.47 17.68
N ILE A 41 -0.11 19.46 17.38
CA ILE A 41 1.09 19.23 16.55
C ILE A 41 2.03 18.20 17.19
N LEU A 42 2.37 18.35 18.46
CA LEU A 42 3.30 17.45 19.16
C LEU A 42 2.79 16.00 19.17
N LEU A 43 1.49 15.81 19.45
CA LEU A 43 0.88 14.48 19.40
C LEU A 43 0.88 13.90 17.99
N THR A 44 0.59 14.72 16.98
CA THR A 44 0.66 14.30 15.58
C THR A 44 2.08 13.94 15.17
N LEU A 45 3.09 14.70 15.56
CA LEU A 45 4.49 14.38 15.31
C LEU A 45 4.90 13.07 15.99
N LEU A 46 4.37 12.76 17.17
CA LEU A 46 4.61 11.49 17.85
C LEU A 46 4.00 10.31 17.08
N VAL A 47 2.77 10.47 16.55
CA VAL A 47 2.16 9.47 15.65
C VAL A 47 3.02 9.25 14.40
N PHE A 48 3.48 10.33 13.76
CA PHE A 48 4.31 10.20 12.55
C PHE A 48 5.71 9.67 12.85
N ALA A 49 6.27 9.95 14.03
CA ALA A 49 7.50 9.28 14.50
C ALA A 49 7.28 7.76 14.64
N SER A 50 6.14 7.35 15.21
CA SER A 50 5.77 5.94 15.29
C SER A 50 5.62 5.30 13.92
N ILE A 51 4.93 5.96 12.98
CA ILE A 51 4.82 5.51 11.58
C ILE A 51 6.20 5.42 10.93
N LEU A 52 7.07 6.41 11.11
CA LEU A 52 8.42 6.40 10.55
C LEU A 52 9.24 5.22 11.07
N VAL A 53 9.17 4.92 12.37
CA VAL A 53 9.89 3.79 12.96
C VAL A 53 9.32 2.45 12.48
N HIS A 54 8.01 2.38 12.28
CA HIS A 54 7.34 1.25 11.63
C HIS A 54 7.89 1.02 10.20
N GLU A 55 7.92 2.06 9.35
CA GLU A 55 8.46 2.00 7.98
C GLU A 55 9.95 1.67 7.95
N LEU A 56 10.72 2.17 8.94
CA LEU A 56 12.12 1.80 9.11
C LEU A 56 12.29 0.31 9.41
N GLY A 57 11.36 -0.30 10.15
CA GLY A 57 11.32 -1.74 10.35
C GLY A 57 11.30 -2.51 9.03
N HIS A 58 10.38 -2.16 8.14
CA HIS A 58 10.31 -2.74 6.78
C HIS A 58 11.59 -2.46 5.99
N ALA A 59 12.05 -1.21 5.97
CA ALA A 59 13.19 -0.78 5.16
C ALA A 59 14.50 -1.47 5.57
N VAL A 60 14.75 -1.63 6.87
CA VAL A 60 15.94 -2.31 7.39
C VAL A 60 15.95 -3.79 7.02
N VAL A 61 14.82 -4.47 7.18
CA VAL A 61 14.69 -5.89 6.83
C VAL A 61 14.77 -6.07 5.31
N ALA A 62 14.09 -5.24 4.53
CA ALA A 62 14.16 -5.27 3.07
C ALA A 62 15.61 -5.12 2.57
N ARG A 63 16.37 -4.15 3.12
CA ARG A 63 17.79 -3.95 2.78
C ARG A 63 18.64 -5.17 3.13
N ARG A 64 18.41 -5.81 4.27
CA ARG A 64 19.12 -7.05 4.66
C ARG A 64 18.84 -8.20 3.70
N LEU A 65 17.66 -8.24 3.08
CA LEU A 65 17.27 -9.21 2.06
C LEU A 65 17.68 -8.78 0.64
N GLY A 66 18.46 -7.70 0.50
CA GLY A 66 18.99 -7.22 -0.78
C GLY A 66 18.00 -6.43 -1.62
N VAL A 67 16.86 -6.01 -1.06
CA VAL A 67 15.92 -5.08 -1.70
C VAL A 67 16.44 -3.65 -1.57
N ARG A 68 16.51 -2.93 -2.69
CA ARG A 68 16.96 -1.53 -2.71
C ARG A 68 15.79 -0.61 -2.34
N ILE A 69 16.04 0.27 -1.36
CA ILE A 69 15.10 1.28 -0.89
C ILE A 69 15.63 2.66 -1.28
N ALA A 70 14.83 3.45 -1.99
CA ALA A 70 15.18 4.82 -2.39
C ALA A 70 15.08 5.80 -1.22
N GLY A 71 14.14 5.58 -0.30
CA GLY A 71 13.89 6.44 0.86
C GLY A 71 12.51 6.19 1.45
N ILE A 72 12.19 6.95 2.50
CA ILE A 72 10.88 6.93 3.16
C ILE A 72 10.25 8.30 3.00
N GLU A 73 9.02 8.36 2.48
CA GLU A 73 8.26 9.59 2.30
C GLU A 73 7.10 9.65 3.30
N LEU A 74 7.02 10.74 4.06
CA LEU A 74 5.89 11.05 4.94
C LEU A 74 4.87 11.90 4.18
N GLN A 75 3.62 11.45 4.19
CA GLN A 75 2.50 12.03 3.48
C GLN A 75 1.32 12.24 4.43
N PHE A 76 0.22 12.86 3.95
CA PHE A 76 -1.01 13.07 4.72
C PHE A 76 -1.54 11.77 5.35
N PHE A 77 -1.52 10.66 4.62
CA PHE A 77 -2.08 9.37 5.06
C PHE A 77 -1.06 8.43 5.72
N GLY A 78 0.16 8.87 5.99
CA GLY A 78 1.17 8.05 6.64
C GLY A 78 2.55 8.07 5.99
N GLY A 79 3.33 7.01 6.19
CA GLY A 79 4.65 6.79 5.61
C GLY A 79 4.62 5.81 4.43
N VAL A 80 5.55 5.96 3.51
CA VAL A 80 5.72 5.02 2.39
C VAL A 80 7.22 4.79 2.16
N ALA A 81 7.68 3.57 2.38
CA ALA A 81 9.03 3.14 1.98
C ALA A 81 9.06 2.87 0.46
N LYS A 82 9.87 3.62 -0.28
CA LYS A 82 10.00 3.50 -1.73
C LYS A 82 10.94 2.37 -2.10
N MET A 83 10.41 1.21 -2.39
CA MET A 83 11.18 0.08 -2.90
C MET A 83 11.51 0.30 -4.38
N VAL A 84 12.79 0.18 -4.74
CA VAL A 84 13.29 0.27 -6.14
C VAL A 84 13.22 -1.09 -6.80
N THR A 85 13.47 -2.15 -6.05
CA THR A 85 13.40 -3.53 -6.52
C THR A 85 12.35 -4.31 -5.72
N PRO A 86 11.57 -5.21 -6.36
CA PRO A 86 10.65 -6.06 -5.62
C PRO A 86 11.40 -7.07 -4.74
N PRO A 87 10.75 -7.64 -3.72
CA PRO A 87 11.26 -8.80 -2.98
C PRO A 87 11.53 -9.98 -3.92
N ARG A 88 12.60 -10.74 -3.63
CA ARG A 88 13.05 -11.85 -4.49
C ARG A 88 12.17 -13.08 -4.39
N SER A 89 11.47 -13.24 -3.28
CA SER A 89 10.60 -14.38 -3.01
C SER A 89 9.38 -13.96 -2.19
N ALA A 90 8.33 -14.80 -2.23
CA ALA A 90 7.16 -14.61 -1.38
C ALA A 90 7.51 -14.68 0.12
N ARG A 91 8.54 -15.45 0.50
CA ARG A 91 9.04 -15.50 1.88
C ARG A 91 9.66 -14.17 2.28
N ASP A 92 10.48 -13.56 1.41
CA ASP A 92 11.07 -12.25 1.67
C ASP A 92 9.97 -11.19 1.84
N GLU A 93 8.93 -11.23 0.99
CA GLU A 93 7.79 -10.31 1.10
C GLU A 93 7.08 -10.46 2.45
N ILE A 94 6.85 -11.69 2.94
CA ILE A 94 6.24 -11.95 4.25
C ILE A 94 7.12 -11.39 5.38
N VAL A 95 8.42 -11.68 5.37
CA VAL A 95 9.35 -11.24 6.42
C VAL A 95 9.46 -9.71 6.44
N ILE A 96 9.51 -9.06 5.27
CA ILE A 96 9.48 -7.61 5.16
C ILE A 96 8.17 -7.06 5.73
N ALA A 97 7.03 -7.62 5.32
CA ALA A 97 5.72 -7.12 5.71
C ALA A 97 5.44 -7.26 7.22
N ILE A 98 5.97 -8.28 7.88
CA ILE A 98 5.81 -8.45 9.34
C ILE A 98 6.72 -7.50 10.13
N ALA A 99 7.83 -7.04 9.56
CA ALA A 99 8.85 -6.28 10.28
C ALA A 99 8.33 -4.95 10.87
N GLY A 100 7.51 -4.20 10.15
CA GLY A 100 6.88 -2.96 10.64
C GLY A 100 5.97 -3.21 11.83
N PRO A 101 4.93 -4.05 11.68
CA PRO A 101 4.07 -4.42 12.80
C PRO A 101 4.82 -4.95 14.01
N ALA A 102 5.85 -5.78 13.83
CA ALA A 102 6.66 -6.30 14.91
C ALA A 102 7.37 -5.19 15.71
N VAL A 103 7.92 -4.19 15.01
CA VAL A 103 8.54 -3.01 15.63
C VAL A 103 7.49 -2.21 16.42
N SER A 104 6.33 -1.92 15.81
CA SER A 104 5.27 -1.16 16.49
C SER A 104 4.75 -1.90 17.73
N LEU A 105 4.49 -3.21 17.64
CA LEU A 105 4.04 -4.00 18.78
C LEU A 105 5.10 -4.09 19.86
N GLY A 106 6.39 -4.16 19.49
CA GLY A 106 7.51 -4.10 20.45
C GLY A 106 7.54 -2.77 21.21
N ILE A 107 7.39 -1.62 20.50
CA ILE A 107 7.30 -0.30 21.14
C ILE A 107 6.07 -0.21 22.03
N ALA A 108 4.91 -0.70 21.57
CA ALA A 108 3.68 -0.71 22.37
C ALA A 108 3.86 -1.48 23.68
N LEU A 109 4.43 -2.68 23.60
CA LEU A 109 4.68 -3.52 24.78
C LEU A 109 5.58 -2.81 25.79
N VAL A 110 6.71 -2.26 25.33
CA VAL A 110 7.67 -1.56 26.22
C VAL A 110 7.04 -0.31 26.80
N ALA A 111 6.39 0.52 25.99
CA ALA A 111 5.81 1.79 26.44
C ALA A 111 4.68 1.56 27.46
N ILE A 112 3.77 0.60 27.20
CA ILE A 112 2.68 0.25 28.12
C ILE A 112 3.24 -0.35 29.44
N PHE A 113 4.24 -1.24 29.34
CA PHE A 113 4.87 -1.84 30.52
C PHE A 113 5.53 -0.78 31.40
N VAL A 114 6.30 0.14 30.83
CA VAL A 114 6.95 1.21 31.58
C VAL A 114 5.92 2.17 32.19
N ASP A 115 4.82 2.45 31.45
CA ASP A 115 3.77 3.37 31.92
C ASP A 115 3.04 2.87 33.19
N VAL A 116 2.93 1.57 33.37
CA VAL A 116 2.39 0.98 34.62
C VAL A 116 3.12 1.50 35.86
N TRP A 117 4.44 1.72 35.75
CA TRP A 117 5.28 2.17 36.85
C TRP A 117 5.46 3.69 36.90
N VAL A 118 5.65 4.32 35.73
CA VAL A 118 5.98 5.75 35.63
C VAL A 118 4.71 6.62 35.59
N ARG A 119 3.59 6.09 35.08
CA ARG A 119 2.30 6.78 34.93
C ARG A 119 2.43 8.11 34.20
N PHE A 120 3.14 8.10 33.08
CA PHE A 120 3.38 9.29 32.28
C PHE A 120 2.47 9.26 31.03
N PRO A 121 1.49 10.20 30.91
CA PRO A 121 0.46 10.14 29.85
C PRO A 121 0.98 10.00 28.42
N LEU A 122 2.18 10.53 28.14
CA LEU A 122 2.79 10.43 26.83
C LEU A 122 3.26 8.99 26.51
N LEU A 123 3.64 8.20 27.53
CA LEU A 123 3.98 6.77 27.36
C LEU A 123 2.74 5.96 27.03
N SER A 124 1.62 6.20 27.73
CA SER A 124 0.33 5.60 27.41
C SER A 124 -0.06 5.92 25.95
N TYR A 125 0.04 7.19 25.56
CA TYR A 125 -0.29 7.63 24.21
C TYR A 125 0.59 6.96 23.14
N LEU A 126 1.92 6.90 23.39
CA LEU A 126 2.87 6.20 22.52
C LEU A 126 2.55 4.71 22.41
N GLY A 127 2.28 4.07 23.55
CA GLY A 127 1.96 2.64 23.62
C GLY A 127 0.70 2.30 22.84
N TYR A 128 -0.41 3.01 23.10
CA TYR A 128 -1.67 2.79 22.39
C TYR A 128 -1.57 3.12 20.90
N THR A 129 -0.88 4.20 20.54
CA THR A 129 -0.66 4.54 19.12
C THR A 129 0.05 3.42 18.38
N ASN A 130 1.13 2.88 18.95
CA ASN A 130 1.88 1.79 18.33
C ASN A 130 1.13 0.45 18.36
N LEU A 131 0.33 0.20 19.40
CA LEU A 131 -0.55 -0.97 19.46
C LEU A 131 -1.58 -0.93 18.32
N VAL A 132 -2.28 0.19 18.16
CA VAL A 132 -3.26 0.37 17.08
C VAL A 132 -2.57 0.28 15.73
N LEU A 133 -1.42 0.94 15.54
CA LEU A 133 -0.65 0.91 14.29
C LEU A 133 -0.25 -0.53 13.92
N GLY A 134 0.31 -1.29 14.87
CA GLY A 134 0.75 -2.66 14.63
C GLY A 134 -0.41 -3.63 14.37
N VAL A 135 -1.46 -3.58 15.20
CA VAL A 135 -2.64 -4.47 15.06
C VAL A 135 -3.40 -4.15 13.77
N PHE A 136 -3.62 -2.85 13.48
CA PHE A 136 -4.34 -2.42 12.28
C PHE A 136 -3.59 -2.85 11.01
N ASN A 137 -2.26 -2.69 10.97
CA ASN A 137 -1.46 -3.13 9.82
C ASN A 137 -1.42 -4.65 9.65
N LEU A 138 -1.72 -5.45 10.67
CA LEU A 138 -1.84 -6.90 10.56
C LEU A 138 -3.19 -7.37 10.01
N LEU A 139 -4.17 -6.49 9.81
CA LEU A 139 -5.42 -6.87 9.13
C LEU A 139 -5.13 -7.41 7.73
N PRO A 140 -5.74 -8.55 7.32
CA PRO A 140 -5.47 -9.17 6.03
C PRO A 140 -6.16 -8.43 4.87
N ALA A 141 -5.93 -7.13 4.76
CA ALA A 141 -6.50 -6.24 3.77
C ALA A 141 -5.42 -5.41 3.09
N LEU A 142 -5.30 -5.46 1.76
CA LEU A 142 -4.45 -4.53 1.01
C LEU A 142 -5.00 -3.09 1.14
N PRO A 143 -4.15 -2.09 1.27
CA PRO A 143 -2.69 -2.12 1.14
C PRO A 143 -1.92 -2.41 2.44
N LEU A 144 -2.59 -2.79 3.52
CA LEU A 144 -1.98 -3.05 4.82
C LEU A 144 -1.00 -4.24 4.76
N ASP A 145 -0.08 -4.31 5.73
CA ASP A 145 0.97 -5.34 5.75
C ASP A 145 0.41 -6.76 5.87
N GLY A 146 -0.64 -6.96 6.67
CA GLY A 146 -1.36 -8.23 6.76
C GLY A 146 -1.96 -8.68 5.42
N GLY A 147 -2.41 -7.73 4.59
CA GLY A 147 -2.85 -8.00 3.22
C GLY A 147 -1.70 -8.46 2.32
N ARG A 148 -0.52 -7.86 2.47
CA ARG A 148 0.71 -8.27 1.76
C ARG A 148 1.18 -9.65 2.22
N VAL A 149 1.15 -9.93 3.53
CA VAL A 149 1.43 -11.26 4.09
C VAL A 149 0.47 -12.30 3.51
N PHE A 150 -0.83 -12.04 3.52
CA PHE A 150 -1.84 -12.93 2.96
C PHE A 150 -1.61 -13.16 1.46
N ARG A 151 -1.38 -12.10 0.68
CA ARG A 151 -1.07 -12.18 -0.75
C ARG A 151 0.15 -13.05 -1.01
N ALA A 152 1.27 -12.78 -0.34
CA ALA A 152 2.53 -13.49 -0.53
C ALA A 152 2.41 -14.97 -0.12
N TRP A 153 1.70 -15.27 0.97
CA TRP A 153 1.41 -16.63 1.38
C TRP A 153 0.59 -17.40 0.32
N ARG A 154 -0.45 -16.78 -0.22
CA ARG A 154 -1.28 -17.38 -1.28
C ARG A 154 -0.50 -17.51 -2.58
N ALA A 155 0.34 -16.54 -2.91
CA ALA A 155 1.12 -16.51 -4.16
C ALA A 155 2.05 -17.73 -4.31
N GLN A 156 2.51 -18.32 -3.21
CA GLN A 156 3.31 -19.55 -3.22
C GLN A 156 2.56 -20.76 -3.82
N ARG A 157 1.24 -20.75 -3.80
CA ARG A 157 0.42 -21.87 -4.29
C ARG A 157 -0.30 -21.59 -5.61
N ILE A 158 -0.74 -20.35 -5.82
CA ILE A 158 -1.65 -20.01 -6.94
C ILE A 158 -1.12 -18.92 -7.87
N GLY A 159 0.13 -18.48 -7.65
CA GLY A 159 0.73 -17.38 -8.41
C GLY A 159 0.29 -15.99 -7.92
N VAL A 160 1.10 -14.97 -8.28
CA VAL A 160 0.97 -13.61 -7.75
C VAL A 160 -0.36 -12.95 -8.14
N LEU A 161 -0.77 -13.06 -9.41
CA LEU A 161 -1.98 -12.38 -9.91
C LEU A 161 -3.25 -12.95 -9.26
N ALA A 162 -3.38 -14.28 -9.19
CA ALA A 162 -4.52 -14.94 -8.56
C ALA A 162 -4.56 -14.65 -7.04
N ALA A 163 -3.41 -14.63 -6.37
CA ALA A 163 -3.28 -14.27 -4.98
C ALA A 163 -3.67 -12.81 -4.72
N THR A 164 -3.23 -11.88 -5.58
CA THR A 164 -3.61 -10.46 -5.49
C THR A 164 -5.12 -10.30 -5.63
N ASN A 165 -5.75 -10.99 -6.59
CA ASN A 165 -7.21 -10.95 -6.75
C ASN A 165 -7.94 -11.45 -5.51
N GLN A 166 -7.47 -12.54 -4.87
CA GLN A 166 -8.05 -13.04 -3.61
C GLN A 166 -7.85 -12.03 -2.46
N ALA A 167 -6.66 -11.44 -2.34
CA ALA A 167 -6.38 -10.43 -1.32
C ALA A 167 -7.29 -9.19 -1.48
N VAL A 168 -7.51 -8.74 -2.72
CA VAL A 168 -8.41 -7.61 -3.00
C VAL A 168 -9.87 -7.94 -2.68
N LYS A 169 -10.34 -9.16 -2.99
CA LYS A 169 -11.67 -9.61 -2.58
C LYS A 169 -11.83 -9.59 -1.05
N LEU A 170 -10.84 -10.09 -0.32
CA LEU A 170 -10.85 -10.06 1.15
C LEU A 170 -10.82 -8.63 1.67
N SER A 171 -9.97 -7.76 1.11
CA SER A 171 -9.90 -6.33 1.44
C SER A 171 -11.24 -5.62 1.26
N LYS A 172 -11.99 -5.96 0.20
CA LYS A 172 -13.33 -5.42 -0.05
C LYS A 172 -14.29 -5.75 1.10
N TYR A 173 -14.31 -7.01 1.56
CA TYR A 173 -15.20 -7.41 2.65
C TYR A 173 -14.81 -6.74 3.98
N ILE A 174 -13.52 -6.67 4.28
CA ILE A 174 -13.00 -5.97 5.47
C ILE A 174 -13.36 -4.48 5.41
N ALA A 175 -13.16 -3.83 4.25
CA ALA A 175 -13.52 -2.43 4.06
C ALA A 175 -15.02 -2.19 4.24
N ILE A 176 -15.89 -3.04 3.69
CA ILE A 176 -17.34 -2.94 3.90
C ILE A 176 -17.68 -3.08 5.39
N GLY A 177 -17.11 -4.07 6.09
CA GLY A 177 -17.33 -4.26 7.52
C GLY A 177 -16.89 -3.05 8.35
N LEU A 178 -15.67 -2.52 8.11
CA LEU A 178 -15.17 -1.32 8.77
C LEU A 178 -16.03 -0.08 8.46
N GLY A 179 -16.46 0.06 7.20
CA GLY A 179 -17.32 1.18 6.79
C GLY A 179 -18.66 1.15 7.49
N VAL A 180 -19.32 0.01 7.54
CA VAL A 180 -20.61 -0.19 8.23
C VAL A 180 -20.44 0.08 9.73
N LEU A 181 -19.44 -0.50 10.39
CA LEU A 181 -19.16 -0.24 11.81
C LEU A 181 -18.87 1.24 12.05
N GLY A 182 -18.05 1.88 11.21
CA GLY A 182 -17.77 3.30 11.31
C GLY A 182 -19.03 4.17 11.26
N LEU A 183 -19.96 3.84 10.35
CA LEU A 183 -21.23 4.56 10.24
C LEU A 183 -22.15 4.29 11.44
N ILE A 184 -22.29 3.03 11.88
CA ILE A 184 -23.15 2.67 13.04
C ILE A 184 -22.68 3.39 14.31
N PHE A 185 -21.36 3.46 14.54
CA PHE A 185 -20.79 4.11 15.73
C PHE A 185 -20.50 5.61 15.54
N GLY A 186 -20.93 6.23 14.44
CA GLY A 186 -20.69 7.66 14.16
C GLY A 186 -19.22 8.01 13.93
N GLN A 187 -18.36 7.02 13.65
CA GLN A 187 -16.93 7.19 13.45
C GLN A 187 -16.62 7.43 11.95
N PHE A 188 -16.94 8.63 11.48
CA PHE A 188 -16.79 9.00 10.06
C PHE A 188 -15.36 8.84 9.55
N PHE A 189 -14.34 9.00 10.42
CA PHE A 189 -12.95 8.76 10.06
C PHE A 189 -12.70 7.28 9.70
N VAL A 190 -13.28 6.34 10.45
CA VAL A 190 -13.18 4.90 10.16
C VAL A 190 -13.89 4.57 8.85
N ALA A 191 -15.04 5.18 8.58
CA ALA A 191 -15.75 5.00 7.32
C ALA A 191 -14.93 5.53 6.13
N ALA A 192 -14.31 6.71 6.26
CA ALA A 192 -13.43 7.27 5.24
C ALA A 192 -12.18 6.38 5.00
N LEU A 193 -11.58 5.84 6.07
CA LEU A 193 -10.47 4.90 6.01
C LEU A 193 -10.86 3.61 5.27
N ALA A 194 -12.08 3.10 5.50
CA ALA A 194 -12.62 1.94 4.80
C ALA A 194 -12.73 2.18 3.29
N VAL A 195 -13.22 3.34 2.87
CA VAL A 195 -13.25 3.74 1.45
C VAL A 195 -11.84 3.79 0.87
N MET A 196 -10.89 4.38 1.60
CA MET A 196 -9.50 4.45 1.17
C MET A 196 -8.88 3.05 0.98
N ILE A 197 -9.07 2.12 1.93
CA ILE A 197 -8.63 0.73 1.83
C ILE A 197 -9.18 0.09 0.54
N TYR A 198 -10.48 0.25 0.28
CA TYR A 198 -11.12 -0.31 -0.92
C TYR A 198 -10.51 0.24 -2.22
N LEU A 199 -10.32 1.57 -2.30
CA LEU A 199 -9.75 2.21 -3.49
C LEU A 199 -8.30 1.81 -3.73
N MET A 200 -7.48 1.77 -2.67
CA MET A 200 -6.07 1.38 -2.76
C MET A 200 -5.91 -0.11 -3.10
N ALA A 201 -6.74 -0.99 -2.53
CA ALA A 201 -6.75 -2.40 -2.90
C ALA A 201 -7.06 -2.62 -4.39
N ARG A 202 -8.01 -1.85 -4.95
CA ARG A 202 -8.29 -1.88 -6.39
C ARG A 202 -7.13 -1.36 -7.23
N ALA A 203 -6.46 -0.31 -6.78
CA ALA A 203 -5.28 0.22 -7.47
C ALA A 203 -4.14 -0.81 -7.52
N GLU A 204 -3.92 -1.54 -6.42
CA GLU A 204 -2.93 -2.63 -6.34
C GLU A 204 -3.23 -3.74 -7.36
N LEU A 205 -4.50 -4.15 -7.49
CA LEU A 205 -4.91 -5.15 -8.49
C LEU A 205 -4.66 -4.65 -9.92
N ASN A 206 -4.99 -3.40 -10.22
CA ASN A 206 -4.75 -2.82 -11.54
C ASN A 206 -3.25 -2.77 -11.88
N SER A 207 -2.41 -2.46 -10.89
CA SER A 207 -0.95 -2.48 -11.05
C SER A 207 -0.42 -3.89 -11.30
N ALA A 208 -0.94 -4.89 -10.57
CA ALA A 208 -0.56 -6.30 -10.76
C ALA A 208 -0.95 -6.81 -12.15
N TRP A 209 -2.12 -6.43 -12.66
CA TRP A 209 -2.54 -6.74 -14.03
C TRP A 209 -1.63 -6.09 -15.07
N ALA A 210 -1.28 -4.80 -14.88
CA ALA A 210 -0.41 -4.08 -15.81
C ALA A 210 0.98 -4.71 -15.90
N LEU A 211 1.55 -5.12 -14.77
CA LEU A 211 2.85 -5.81 -14.74
C LEU A 211 2.76 -7.18 -15.43
N HIS A 212 1.74 -7.97 -15.12
CA HIS A 212 1.56 -9.29 -15.72
C HIS A 212 1.41 -9.21 -17.25
N TYR A 213 0.67 -8.22 -17.74
CA TYR A 213 0.47 -8.02 -19.17
C TYR A 213 1.75 -7.59 -19.89
N ASN A 214 2.58 -6.72 -19.26
CA ASN A 214 3.82 -6.25 -19.85
C ASN A 214 4.93 -7.32 -19.84
N ASP A 215 4.89 -8.25 -18.86
CA ASP A 215 5.88 -9.34 -18.74
C ASP A 215 5.51 -10.57 -19.57
N THR A 216 4.29 -10.63 -20.10
CA THR A 216 3.86 -11.73 -20.97
C THR A 216 4.25 -11.38 -22.42
N PRO A 217 5.19 -12.10 -23.04
CA PRO A 217 5.49 -11.93 -24.47
C PRO A 217 4.22 -12.07 -25.29
N ALA A 218 4.06 -11.23 -26.31
CA ALA A 218 2.88 -11.26 -27.18
C ALA A 218 2.60 -12.66 -27.77
N GLU A 219 3.65 -13.47 -27.97
CA GLU A 219 3.58 -14.86 -28.41
C GLU A 219 2.90 -15.84 -27.43
N ARG A 220 2.73 -15.46 -26.13
CA ARG A 220 2.08 -16.32 -25.13
C ARG A 220 0.63 -15.92 -24.81
N ILE A 221 0.10 -14.90 -25.45
CA ILE A 221 -1.31 -14.56 -25.34
C ILE A 221 -2.08 -15.48 -26.29
N ASN A 222 -2.25 -16.72 -25.86
CA ASN A 222 -2.99 -17.74 -26.58
C ASN A 222 -4.51 -17.56 -26.33
N VAL A 223 -5.04 -16.38 -26.64
CA VAL A 223 -6.44 -16.03 -26.43
C VAL A 223 -6.96 -15.38 -27.70
N ASP A 224 -7.88 -16.04 -28.35
CA ASP A 224 -8.70 -15.43 -29.40
C ASP A 224 -9.40 -14.22 -28.82
N ILE A 225 -9.09 -13.03 -29.35
CA ILE A 225 -9.81 -11.82 -28.96
C ILE A 225 -11.07 -11.77 -29.83
N LEU A 226 -12.20 -12.02 -29.19
CA LEU A 226 -13.51 -11.97 -29.84
C LEU A 226 -14.12 -10.55 -29.73
N ASP A 227 -14.77 -10.09 -30.77
CA ASP A 227 -15.63 -8.92 -30.72
C ASP A 227 -16.93 -9.23 -29.94
N PRO A 228 -17.75 -8.23 -29.61
CA PRO A 228 -19.04 -8.46 -28.95
C PRO A 228 -20.01 -9.35 -29.70
N THR A 229 -19.74 -9.64 -30.98
CA THR A 229 -20.57 -10.52 -31.84
C THR A 229 -20.01 -11.95 -31.91
N GLY A 230 -18.89 -12.24 -31.22
CA GLY A 230 -18.25 -13.55 -31.21
C GLY A 230 -17.31 -13.82 -32.38
N ARG A 231 -16.93 -12.80 -33.17
CA ARG A 231 -15.93 -12.95 -34.24
C ARG A 231 -14.52 -12.81 -33.68
N VAL A 232 -13.61 -13.66 -34.13
CA VAL A 232 -12.18 -13.56 -33.80
C VAL A 232 -11.61 -12.28 -34.42
N ILE A 233 -11.16 -11.34 -33.58
CA ILE A 233 -10.47 -10.11 -34.00
C ILE A 233 -8.96 -10.35 -34.12
N TYR A 234 -8.43 -11.27 -33.30
CA TYR A 234 -7.02 -11.63 -33.28
C TYR A 234 -6.89 -13.14 -33.04
N ASP A 235 -6.24 -13.82 -33.95
CA ASP A 235 -5.87 -15.23 -33.89
C ASP A 235 -4.33 -15.31 -33.81
N PRO A 236 -3.76 -15.66 -32.64
CA PRO A 236 -2.30 -15.79 -32.50
C PRO A 236 -1.71 -16.97 -33.27
N HIS A 237 -2.55 -17.87 -33.81
CA HIS A 237 -2.12 -19.03 -34.62
C HIS A 237 -2.45 -18.89 -36.10
N GLY A 238 -3.13 -17.82 -36.51
CA GLY A 238 -3.41 -17.52 -37.91
C GLY A 238 -2.14 -17.26 -38.69
N ASP A 239 -2.03 -17.86 -39.87
CA ASP A 239 -0.91 -17.70 -40.77
C ASP A 239 -0.65 -16.21 -41.12
N ALA A 240 0.60 -15.82 -40.91
CA ALA A 240 1.25 -14.60 -41.34
C ALA A 240 0.66 -13.28 -40.83
N GLY A 241 1.33 -12.69 -39.87
CA GLY A 241 1.16 -11.31 -39.46
C GLY A 241 1.19 -10.33 -40.63
N ASP A 242 0.01 -9.94 -41.09
CA ASP A 242 -0.15 -8.79 -41.92
C ASP A 242 -0.01 -7.54 -41.05
N ALA A 243 0.72 -6.51 -41.50
CA ALA A 243 0.86 -5.24 -40.80
C ALA A 243 -0.50 -4.64 -40.39
N ALA A 244 -1.57 -5.03 -41.08
CA ALA A 244 -2.95 -4.69 -40.78
C ALA A 244 -3.46 -5.31 -39.45
N ASP A 245 -3.00 -6.51 -39.06
CA ASP A 245 -3.41 -7.16 -37.81
C ASP A 245 -2.69 -6.57 -36.61
N GLU A 246 -1.46 -6.13 -36.76
CA GLU A 246 -0.72 -5.40 -35.72
C GLU A 246 -1.34 -4.00 -35.48
N GLU A 247 -1.82 -3.35 -36.51
CA GLU A 247 -2.51 -2.05 -36.42
C GLU A 247 -3.90 -2.21 -35.78
N ARG A 248 -4.65 -3.27 -36.10
CA ARG A 248 -5.92 -3.64 -35.46
C ARG A 248 -5.72 -4.00 -33.98
N PHE A 249 -4.70 -4.79 -33.64
CA PHE A 249 -4.33 -5.09 -32.26
C PHE A 249 -4.02 -3.82 -31.48
N ASN A 250 -3.27 -2.90 -32.05
CA ASN A 250 -2.95 -1.62 -31.44
C ASN A 250 -4.17 -0.68 -31.32
N GLN A 251 -5.17 -0.80 -32.19
CA GLN A 251 -6.44 -0.08 -32.06
C GLN A 251 -7.30 -0.66 -30.93
N VAL A 252 -7.47 -1.97 -30.85
CA VAL A 252 -8.20 -2.67 -29.77
C VAL A 252 -7.52 -2.39 -28.41
N ARG A 253 -6.20 -2.44 -28.35
CA ARG A 253 -5.40 -2.06 -27.18
C ARG A 253 -5.69 -0.63 -26.72
N ARG A 254 -5.78 0.35 -27.65
CA ARG A 254 -6.12 1.75 -27.36
C ARG A 254 -7.55 1.91 -26.84
N VAL A 255 -8.51 1.14 -27.33
CA VAL A 255 -9.91 1.18 -26.89
C VAL A 255 -10.07 0.60 -25.49
N ILE A 256 -9.48 -0.57 -25.21
CA ILE A 256 -9.53 -1.22 -23.90
C ILE A 256 -8.88 -0.34 -22.81
N PHE A 257 -7.76 0.32 -23.11
CA PHE A 257 -7.09 1.20 -22.15
C PHE A 257 -7.75 2.59 -22.04
N ARG A 258 -8.53 3.04 -23.04
CA ARG A 258 -9.28 4.30 -22.96
C ARG A 258 -10.55 4.18 -22.13
N GLN A 259 -11.22 3.01 -22.13
CA GLN A 259 -12.42 2.77 -21.31
C GLN A 259 -12.11 2.52 -19.83
N ARG A 260 -10.82 2.37 -19.43
CA ARG A 260 -10.41 2.15 -18.03
C ARG A 260 -9.84 3.39 -17.34
N ARG A 261 -10.05 4.56 -17.88
CA ARG A 261 -9.71 5.85 -17.24
C ARG A 261 -10.91 6.47 -16.51
N TRP A 262 -11.67 5.61 -15.79
CA TRP A 262 -12.71 6.08 -14.86
C TRP A 262 -12.53 5.41 -13.50
#